data_e92a8cd348623d97793b1bbedf63b6c7
#
_entry.id   e92a8cd348623d97793b1bbedf63b6c7
#
_cell.length_a   1.000
_cell.length_b   1.000
_cell.length_c   1.000
_cell.angle_alpha   90.00
_cell.angle_beta   90.00
_cell.angle_gamma   90.00
#
_symmetry.space_group_name_H-M   'P 1'
#
loop_
_entity.id
_entity.type
_entity.pdbx_description
1 polymer ?
#
loop_
_entity_poly.entity_id
_entity_poly.type
_entity_poly.pdbx_seq_one_letter_code
_entity_poly.pdbx_strand_id
1 'polypeptide(L)'
;MKDETLITLQASNVLGAKYDRACKELFLNKEIIAPILKEVIPEYKNCTVEEIIGLILSDSINDDPVDGSSVLAMQMQTEMNSLTDKIIRYDAHFKAVNPMLSTEIITFYLHFDIEVQNDYRPSYPVIKRGIYYAAREISSQLGILTEDSDYNSLQKVYSIWICNENIPKDLCNTVTSYTITKSDVIGKTEEPEEDYDLMTVIVIRRGNNEGREEIFDYLTGVFNYNLEKISRHTDVSKNEKVLEGVKTLSGLGQSIATQNYQQGIQQGILQGMQQGMQQGIVETLISLFKDGLLSLKEASLRSGCTQEAFLKMVDEYEPKQ
;
A
#
# COMPACT_ATOMS: atom_id res chain seq x y z
N MET A 1 3.59 32.57 -2.60
CA MET A 1 2.51 31.59 -2.35
C MET A 1 2.42 30.48 -3.41
N LYS A 2 2.24 30.74 -4.72
CA LYS A 2 2.20 29.65 -5.73
C LYS A 2 3.53 28.91 -5.84
N ASP A 3 4.66 29.59 -5.78
CA ASP A 3 5.99 28.96 -5.89
C ASP A 3 6.36 28.13 -4.65
N GLU A 4 6.02 28.57 -3.45
CA GLU A 4 6.28 27.81 -2.21
C GLU A 4 5.45 26.53 -2.15
N THR A 5 4.20 26.57 -2.63
CA THR A 5 3.34 25.38 -2.71
C THR A 5 3.89 24.36 -3.72
N LEU A 6 4.42 24.84 -4.85
CA LEU A 6 5.02 23.98 -5.89
C LEU A 6 6.31 23.31 -5.41
N ILE A 7 7.18 24.06 -4.70
CA ILE A 7 8.41 23.55 -4.10
C ILE A 7 8.11 22.51 -3.03
N THR A 8 7.10 22.76 -2.20
CA THR A 8 6.68 21.82 -1.14
C THR A 8 6.11 20.53 -1.71
N LEU A 9 5.29 20.60 -2.77
CA LEU A 9 4.78 19.44 -3.50
C LEU A 9 5.89 18.64 -4.17
N GLN A 10 6.87 19.28 -4.78
CA GLN A 10 8.01 18.61 -5.38
C GLN A 10 8.86 17.91 -4.32
N ALA A 11 9.11 18.54 -3.17
CA ALA A 11 9.86 17.94 -2.07
C ALA A 11 9.13 16.72 -1.47
N SER A 12 7.80 16.77 -1.36
CA SER A 12 6.99 15.65 -0.89
C SER A 12 7.05 14.46 -1.86
N ASN A 13 6.96 14.71 -3.17
CA ASN A 13 7.06 13.67 -4.19
C ASN A 13 8.46 13.00 -4.20
N VAL A 14 9.52 13.79 -4.01
CA VAL A 14 10.91 13.26 -3.92
C VAL A 14 11.09 12.39 -2.68
N LEU A 15 10.52 12.79 -1.55
CA LEU A 15 10.63 12.03 -0.30
C LEU A 15 9.83 10.71 -0.39
N GLY A 16 8.63 10.74 -0.98
CA GLY A 16 7.83 9.55 -1.26
C GLY A 16 8.57 8.56 -2.15
N ALA A 17 9.15 9.02 -3.26
CA ALA A 17 9.93 8.16 -4.16
C ALA A 17 11.17 7.54 -3.49
N LYS A 18 11.82 8.26 -2.56
CA LYS A 18 12.93 7.71 -1.76
C LYS A 18 12.45 6.64 -0.79
N TYR A 19 11.30 6.84 -0.18
CA TYR A 19 10.69 5.88 0.73
C TYR A 19 10.31 4.59 -0.01
N ASP A 20 9.64 4.70 -1.15
CA ASP A 20 9.28 3.55 -2.00
C ASP A 20 10.52 2.75 -2.42
N ARG A 21 11.59 3.46 -2.82
CA ARG A 21 12.86 2.81 -3.15
C ARG A 21 13.47 2.09 -1.94
N ALA A 22 13.48 2.72 -0.76
CA ALA A 22 14.01 2.10 0.46
C ALA A 22 13.21 0.87 0.87
N CYS A 23 11.87 0.89 0.70
CA CYS A 23 11.02 -0.28 0.88
C CYS A 23 11.45 -1.42 -0.06
N LYS A 24 11.57 -1.16 -1.37
CA LYS A 24 12.00 -2.16 -2.35
C LYS A 24 13.33 -2.79 -1.97
N GLU A 25 14.36 -1.97 -1.75
CA GLU A 25 15.71 -2.44 -1.39
C GLU A 25 15.69 -3.28 -0.10
N LEU A 26 14.85 -2.93 0.88
CA LEU A 26 14.74 -3.67 2.14
C LEU A 26 14.03 -5.02 1.94
N PHE A 27 12.90 -5.02 1.23
CA PHE A 27 12.09 -6.23 1.01
C PHE A 27 12.67 -7.21 -0.03
N LEU A 28 13.85 -6.90 -0.62
CA LEU A 28 14.66 -7.86 -1.37
C LEU A 28 15.55 -8.73 -0.45
N ASN A 29 15.52 -8.55 0.87
CA ASN A 29 16.32 -9.34 1.80
C ASN A 29 15.50 -10.47 2.44
N LYS A 30 16.01 -11.69 2.35
CA LYS A 30 15.36 -12.90 2.89
C LYS A 30 15.05 -12.81 4.38
N GLU A 31 15.96 -12.22 5.14
CA GLU A 31 15.83 -12.04 6.59
C GLU A 31 14.64 -11.14 6.95
N ILE A 32 14.26 -10.24 6.04
CA ILE A 32 13.08 -9.38 6.21
C ILE A 32 11.81 -10.08 5.74
N ILE A 33 11.90 -10.88 4.69
CA ILE A 33 10.74 -11.58 4.09
C ILE A 33 10.30 -12.78 4.93
N ALA A 34 11.24 -13.59 5.40
CA ALA A 34 10.93 -14.89 6.01
C ALA A 34 10.00 -14.83 7.23
N PRO A 35 10.13 -13.89 8.18
CA PRO A 35 9.16 -13.75 9.27
C PRO A 35 7.73 -13.46 8.79
N ILE A 36 7.59 -12.70 7.71
CA ILE A 36 6.27 -12.40 7.13
C ILE A 36 5.68 -13.67 6.54
N LEU A 37 6.45 -14.42 5.74
CA LEU A 37 5.99 -15.67 5.14
C LEU A 37 5.56 -16.69 6.20
N LYS A 38 6.31 -16.81 7.30
CA LYS A 38 5.97 -17.69 8.41
C LYS A 38 4.58 -17.42 8.96
N GLU A 39 4.23 -16.14 9.11
CA GLU A 39 2.97 -15.75 9.74
C GLU A 39 1.76 -15.85 8.81
N VAL A 40 1.96 -15.67 7.49
CA VAL A 40 0.83 -15.50 6.57
C VAL A 40 0.69 -16.61 5.52
N ILE A 41 1.71 -17.47 5.34
CA ILE A 41 1.71 -18.53 4.34
C ILE A 41 1.49 -19.89 5.02
N PRO A 42 0.37 -20.58 4.71
CA PRO A 42 0.03 -21.87 5.35
C PRO A 42 1.13 -22.93 5.20
N GLU A 43 1.79 -22.99 4.04
CA GLU A 43 2.84 -23.95 3.72
C GLU A 43 4.07 -23.82 4.63
N TYR A 44 4.31 -22.63 5.19
CA TYR A 44 5.46 -22.35 6.07
C TYR A 44 5.13 -22.35 7.56
N LYS A 45 3.88 -22.62 7.93
CA LYS A 45 3.44 -22.54 9.34
C LYS A 45 4.29 -23.38 10.30
N ASN A 46 4.78 -24.53 9.85
CA ASN A 46 5.57 -25.46 10.67
C ASN A 46 7.09 -25.26 10.51
N CYS A 47 7.53 -24.33 9.66
CA CYS A 47 8.94 -24.03 9.46
C CYS A 47 9.43 -22.99 10.47
N THR A 48 10.70 -23.03 10.82
CA THR A 48 11.39 -21.93 11.49
C THR A 48 11.70 -20.83 10.47
N VAL A 49 12.01 -19.62 10.96
CA VAL A 49 12.40 -18.52 10.07
C VAL A 49 13.69 -18.84 9.31
N GLU A 50 14.64 -19.50 9.96
CA GLU A 50 15.92 -19.96 9.36
C GLU A 50 15.68 -20.96 8.23
N GLU A 51 14.76 -21.90 8.42
CA GLU A 51 14.38 -22.85 7.38
C GLU A 51 13.76 -22.11 6.19
N ILE A 52 12.86 -21.16 6.42
CA ILE A 52 12.24 -20.36 5.36
C ILE A 52 13.30 -19.55 4.59
N ILE A 53 14.26 -18.92 5.28
CA ILE A 53 15.40 -18.24 4.65
C ILE A 53 16.14 -19.19 3.70
N GLY A 54 16.32 -20.45 4.10
CA GLY A 54 16.95 -21.48 3.28
C GLY A 54 16.11 -21.92 2.06
N LEU A 55 14.78 -21.86 2.17
CA LEU A 55 13.85 -22.22 1.09
C LEU A 55 13.69 -21.12 0.04
N ILE A 56 13.98 -19.85 0.36
CA ILE A 56 13.91 -18.75 -0.60
C ILE A 56 15.10 -18.80 -1.56
N LEU A 57 14.85 -18.87 -2.87
CA LEU A 57 15.89 -18.91 -3.90
C LEU A 57 16.52 -17.54 -4.07
N SER A 58 17.80 -17.38 -3.70
CA SER A 58 18.51 -16.09 -3.70
C SER A 58 18.61 -15.43 -5.08
N ASP A 59 18.79 -16.24 -6.11
CA ASP A 59 18.92 -15.84 -7.51
C ASP A 59 17.59 -15.47 -8.17
N SER A 60 16.48 -15.76 -7.51
CA SER A 60 15.14 -15.36 -7.97
C SER A 60 14.63 -14.06 -7.38
N ILE A 61 15.31 -13.51 -6.36
CA ILE A 61 14.88 -12.26 -5.71
C ILE A 61 15.26 -11.08 -6.60
N ASN A 62 14.26 -10.40 -7.13
CA ASN A 62 14.45 -9.24 -7.99
C ASN A 62 13.25 -8.28 -7.95
N ASP A 63 13.39 -7.11 -8.55
CA ASP A 63 12.37 -6.12 -8.82
C ASP A 63 12.09 -5.96 -10.33
N ASP A 64 12.48 -6.96 -11.11
CA ASP A 64 12.30 -6.97 -12.56
C ASP A 64 10.83 -7.00 -12.96
N PRO A 65 10.48 -6.42 -14.11
CA PRO A 65 9.12 -6.50 -14.61
C PRO A 65 8.76 -7.95 -14.94
N VAL A 66 7.63 -8.40 -14.41
CA VAL A 66 7.08 -9.70 -14.76
C VAL A 66 6.41 -9.63 -16.12
N ASP A 67 7.15 -9.96 -17.13
CA ASP A 67 6.61 -10.18 -18.46
C ASP A 67 7.42 -11.27 -19.18
N GLY A 68 6.84 -12.45 -19.34
CA GLY A 68 7.43 -13.53 -20.15
C GLY A 68 7.63 -13.13 -21.63
N SER A 69 7.09 -11.98 -22.03
CA SER A 69 7.29 -11.38 -23.34
C SER A 69 8.37 -10.28 -23.35
N SER A 70 9.07 -10.02 -22.23
CA SER A 70 9.93 -8.85 -22.10
C SER A 70 11.08 -8.77 -23.11
N VAL A 71 11.63 -9.91 -23.56
CA VAL A 71 12.65 -9.92 -24.61
C VAL A 71 12.05 -9.63 -26.00
N LEU A 72 10.85 -10.13 -26.28
CA LEU A 72 10.10 -9.85 -27.52
C LEU A 72 9.43 -8.49 -27.49
N ALA A 73 8.90 -8.04 -26.34
CA ALA A 73 8.31 -6.71 -26.19
C ALA A 73 9.36 -5.61 -26.32
N MET A 74 10.59 -5.78 -25.86
CA MET A 74 11.69 -4.85 -26.15
C MET A 74 12.05 -4.82 -27.64
N GLN A 75 11.96 -5.95 -28.36
CA GLN A 75 12.19 -5.98 -29.80
C GLN A 75 11.00 -5.45 -30.61
N MET A 76 9.75 -5.65 -30.12
CA MET A 76 8.54 -5.12 -30.77
C MET A 76 8.25 -3.64 -30.44
N GLN A 77 8.75 -3.09 -29.33
CA GLN A 77 8.63 -1.66 -29.02
C GLN A 77 9.32 -0.74 -30.04
N THR A 78 10.22 -1.28 -30.87
CA THR A 78 10.80 -0.54 -31.99
C THR A 78 9.88 -0.46 -33.21
N GLU A 79 8.83 -1.29 -33.31
CA GLU A 79 7.95 -1.32 -34.48
C GLU A 79 6.47 -1.01 -34.22
N MET A 80 5.99 -1.02 -32.98
CA MET A 80 4.57 -0.75 -32.66
C MET A 80 4.41 0.21 -31.48
N ASN A 81 4.39 1.50 -31.77
CA ASN A 81 4.12 2.60 -30.82
C ASN A 81 2.66 2.68 -30.31
N SER A 82 1.90 1.58 -30.23
CA SER A 82 0.46 1.63 -29.88
C SER A 82 -0.05 0.65 -28.83
N LEU A 83 0.81 -0.16 -28.22
CA LEU A 83 0.39 -1.05 -27.11
C LEU A 83 1.13 -0.67 -25.84
N THR A 84 0.59 0.31 -25.10
CA THR A 84 0.97 0.64 -23.74
C THR A 84 0.42 -0.40 -22.76
N ASP A 85 0.85 -1.65 -22.85
CA ASP A 85 0.75 -2.52 -21.69
C ASP A 85 1.67 -1.94 -20.62
N LYS A 86 1.06 -1.47 -19.53
CA LYS A 86 1.83 -0.97 -18.39
C LYS A 86 2.71 -2.12 -17.91
N ILE A 87 4.01 -1.93 -18.00
CA ILE A 87 4.99 -2.83 -17.38
C ILE A 87 4.68 -2.86 -15.88
N ILE A 88 4.31 -4.05 -15.38
CA ILE A 88 4.11 -4.28 -13.96
C ILE A 88 5.49 -4.50 -13.36
N ARG A 89 5.82 -3.71 -12.33
CA ARG A 89 7.01 -3.91 -11.51
C ARG A 89 6.55 -4.18 -10.10
N TYR A 90 7.05 -5.24 -9.50
CA TYR A 90 6.84 -5.56 -8.10
C TYR A 90 7.88 -4.84 -7.22
N ASP A 91 7.55 -4.66 -5.95
CA ASP A 91 8.54 -4.16 -4.99
C ASP A 91 9.54 -5.26 -4.66
N ALA A 92 9.09 -6.49 -4.48
CA ALA A 92 9.93 -7.68 -4.41
C ALA A 92 9.22 -8.87 -5.04
N HIS A 93 9.88 -9.53 -5.99
CA HIS A 93 9.44 -10.78 -6.60
C HIS A 93 10.47 -11.88 -6.34
N PHE A 94 10.01 -13.08 -6.00
CA PHE A 94 10.90 -14.22 -5.75
C PHE A 94 10.16 -15.56 -5.79
N LYS A 95 10.96 -16.63 -5.84
CA LYS A 95 10.49 -18.02 -5.71
C LYS A 95 11.02 -18.63 -4.43
N ALA A 96 10.22 -19.50 -3.81
CA ALA A 96 10.67 -20.29 -2.70
C ALA A 96 10.11 -21.71 -2.81
N VAL A 97 10.82 -22.67 -2.22
CA VAL A 97 10.42 -24.09 -2.22
C VAL A 97 9.16 -24.26 -1.39
N ASN A 98 8.19 -25.00 -1.94
CA ASN A 98 7.01 -25.45 -1.19
C ASN A 98 7.38 -26.70 -0.37
N PRO A 99 7.51 -26.61 0.96
CA PRO A 99 7.96 -27.74 1.79
C PRO A 99 6.89 -28.83 1.96
N MET A 100 5.62 -28.51 1.65
CA MET A 100 4.52 -29.47 1.80
C MET A 100 4.39 -30.40 0.60
N LEU A 101 4.71 -29.92 -0.60
CA LEU A 101 4.58 -30.68 -1.84
C LEU A 101 5.93 -31.22 -2.35
N SER A 102 7.05 -30.61 -1.96
CA SER A 102 8.38 -31.00 -2.43
C SER A 102 8.85 -32.29 -1.76
N THR A 103 9.56 -33.11 -2.55
CA THR A 103 10.20 -34.35 -2.13
C THR A 103 11.69 -34.27 -2.43
N GLU A 104 12.46 -35.32 -2.08
CA GLU A 104 13.89 -35.43 -2.44
C GLU A 104 14.13 -35.49 -3.95
N ILE A 105 13.11 -35.87 -4.73
CA ILE A 105 13.23 -36.08 -6.19
C ILE A 105 12.60 -34.91 -6.97
N ILE A 106 11.48 -34.37 -6.50
CA ILE A 106 10.69 -33.32 -7.19
C ILE A 106 10.56 -32.10 -6.29
N THR A 107 10.94 -30.96 -6.83
CA THR A 107 10.82 -29.67 -6.13
C THR A 107 9.66 -28.87 -6.72
N PHE A 108 8.71 -28.50 -5.89
CA PHE A 108 7.65 -27.54 -6.21
C PHE A 108 8.03 -26.17 -5.65
N TYR A 109 7.68 -25.11 -6.39
CA TYR A 109 7.95 -23.75 -5.98
C TYR A 109 6.65 -23.00 -5.73
N LEU A 110 6.74 -22.01 -4.86
CA LEU A 110 5.75 -20.95 -4.68
C LEU A 110 6.33 -19.67 -5.26
N HIS A 111 5.51 -18.92 -5.99
CA HIS A 111 5.88 -17.62 -6.53
C HIS A 111 5.29 -16.54 -5.64
N PHE A 112 6.08 -15.52 -5.34
CA PHE A 112 5.70 -14.44 -4.45
C PHE A 112 5.91 -13.09 -5.11
N ASP A 113 4.95 -12.18 -4.92
CA ASP A 113 5.16 -10.75 -5.03
C ASP A 113 4.79 -10.08 -3.70
N ILE A 114 5.64 -9.16 -3.25
CA ILE A 114 5.39 -8.36 -2.06
C ILE A 114 5.35 -6.90 -2.47
N GLU A 115 4.28 -6.20 -2.09
CA GLU A 115 4.04 -4.79 -2.34
C GLU A 115 3.86 -4.04 -1.04
N VAL A 116 4.61 -2.95 -0.85
CA VAL A 116 4.43 -2.04 0.30
C VAL A 116 3.60 -0.86 -0.16
N GLN A 117 2.34 -0.85 0.25
CA GLN A 117 1.37 0.17 -0.12
C GLN A 117 1.27 1.23 0.98
N ASN A 118 1.81 2.41 0.76
CA ASN A 118 1.79 3.49 1.76
C ASN A 118 0.39 4.05 1.98
N ASP A 119 -0.42 4.19 0.93
CA ASP A 119 -1.81 4.63 1.05
C ASP A 119 -2.77 3.46 0.82
N TYR A 120 -3.50 3.05 1.86
CA TYR A 120 -4.50 1.98 1.77
C TYR A 120 -5.69 2.34 0.86
N ARG A 121 -5.95 3.63 0.62
CA ARG A 121 -7.04 4.13 -0.22
C ARG A 121 -6.53 4.86 -1.47
N PRO A 122 -5.79 4.18 -2.36
CA PRO A 122 -5.51 4.74 -3.67
C PRO A 122 -6.83 4.89 -4.46
N SER A 123 -6.77 5.48 -5.65
CA SER A 123 -7.95 5.66 -6.51
C SER A 123 -8.62 4.35 -6.98
N TYR A 124 -8.11 3.20 -6.56
CA TYR A 124 -8.60 1.85 -6.88
C TYR A 124 -8.55 0.91 -5.65
N PRO A 125 -9.36 -0.16 -5.62
CA PRO A 125 -9.27 -1.19 -4.59
C PRO A 125 -7.96 -1.99 -4.70
N VAL A 126 -7.15 -2.03 -3.62
CA VAL A 126 -5.87 -2.77 -3.55
C VAL A 126 -6.05 -4.24 -3.94
N ILE A 127 -7.15 -4.88 -3.49
CA ILE A 127 -7.45 -6.28 -3.82
C ILE A 127 -7.52 -6.53 -5.33
N LYS A 128 -8.17 -5.63 -6.10
CA LYS A 128 -8.25 -5.77 -7.56
C LYS A 128 -6.87 -5.73 -8.21
N ARG A 129 -5.99 -4.89 -7.70
CA ARG A 129 -4.60 -4.80 -8.17
C ARG A 129 -3.84 -6.07 -7.81
N GLY A 130 -3.99 -6.58 -6.57
CA GLY A 130 -3.37 -7.84 -6.14
C GLY A 130 -3.80 -9.03 -6.98
N ILE A 131 -5.12 -9.17 -7.25
CA ILE A 131 -5.63 -10.22 -8.15
C ILE A 131 -5.02 -10.08 -9.56
N TYR A 132 -4.95 -8.87 -10.09
CA TYR A 132 -4.35 -8.62 -11.41
C TYR A 132 -2.87 -8.99 -11.45
N TYR A 133 -2.11 -8.66 -10.40
CA TYR A 133 -0.69 -9.00 -10.29
C TYR A 133 -0.48 -10.51 -10.21
N ALA A 134 -1.21 -11.20 -9.33
CA ALA A 134 -1.12 -12.65 -9.23
C ALA A 134 -1.51 -13.36 -10.54
N ALA A 135 -2.54 -12.89 -11.24
CA ALA A 135 -2.94 -13.44 -12.53
C ALA A 135 -1.86 -13.23 -13.61
N ARG A 136 -1.18 -12.09 -13.61
CA ARG A 136 -0.05 -11.82 -14.51
C ARG A 136 1.13 -12.74 -14.21
N GLU A 137 1.43 -12.96 -12.94
CA GLU A 137 2.49 -13.89 -12.52
C GLU A 137 2.19 -15.32 -12.96
N ILE A 138 0.94 -15.81 -12.78
CA ILE A 138 0.52 -17.12 -13.31
C ILE A 138 0.72 -17.18 -14.83
N SER A 139 0.26 -16.16 -15.54
CA SER A 139 0.41 -16.10 -17.00
C SER A 139 1.87 -16.11 -17.45
N SER A 140 2.76 -15.47 -16.70
CA SER A 140 4.19 -15.38 -17.02
C SER A 140 4.93 -16.71 -16.93
N GLN A 141 4.43 -17.65 -16.12
CA GLN A 141 5.07 -18.95 -15.91
C GLN A 141 5.15 -19.79 -17.20
N LEU A 142 4.17 -19.67 -18.06
CA LEU A 142 4.15 -20.40 -19.35
C LEU A 142 4.83 -19.61 -20.49
N GLY A 143 5.16 -18.35 -20.29
CA GLY A 143 5.76 -17.50 -21.31
C GLY A 143 4.85 -17.36 -22.55
N ILE A 144 5.41 -17.60 -23.74
CA ILE A 144 4.65 -17.64 -24.99
C ILE A 144 3.95 -18.99 -25.10
N LEU A 145 2.61 -18.98 -25.16
CA LEU A 145 1.83 -20.21 -25.33
C LEU A 145 2.07 -20.81 -26.72
N THR A 146 2.37 -22.11 -26.73
CA THR A 146 2.50 -22.95 -27.91
C THR A 146 1.60 -24.17 -27.77
N GLU A 147 1.48 -25.01 -28.81
CA GLU A 147 0.75 -26.28 -28.72
C GLU A 147 1.38 -27.24 -27.69
N ASP A 148 2.68 -27.08 -27.37
CA ASP A 148 3.42 -27.87 -26.41
C ASP A 148 3.43 -27.27 -25.00
N SER A 149 2.67 -26.21 -24.72
CA SER A 149 2.62 -25.58 -23.38
C SER A 149 2.01 -26.53 -22.36
N ASP A 150 2.77 -26.81 -21.29
CA ASP A 150 2.36 -27.73 -20.21
C ASP A 150 1.71 -26.95 -19.06
N TYR A 151 0.39 -26.97 -18.99
CA TYR A 151 -0.38 -26.35 -17.91
C TYR A 151 -0.16 -27.02 -16.54
N ASN A 152 0.34 -28.28 -16.51
CA ASN A 152 0.69 -28.93 -15.23
C ASN A 152 1.95 -28.32 -14.58
N SER A 153 2.70 -27.51 -15.33
CA SER A 153 3.85 -26.77 -14.79
C SER A 153 3.47 -25.51 -14.01
N LEU A 154 2.20 -25.07 -14.06
CA LEU A 154 1.74 -23.93 -13.30
C LEU A 154 1.85 -24.16 -11.80
N GLN A 155 2.38 -23.16 -11.11
CA GLN A 155 2.63 -23.21 -9.68
C GLN A 155 1.90 -22.05 -8.99
N LYS A 156 1.56 -22.27 -7.72
CA LYS A 156 0.81 -21.32 -6.90
C LYS A 156 1.55 -20.00 -6.74
N VAL A 157 0.80 -18.91 -6.84
CA VAL A 157 1.25 -17.52 -6.70
C VAL A 157 0.64 -16.87 -5.47
N TYR A 158 1.46 -16.21 -4.68
CA TYR A 158 1.06 -15.36 -3.57
C TYR A 158 1.37 -13.91 -3.89
N SER A 159 0.34 -13.03 -3.84
CA SER A 159 0.48 -11.57 -3.92
C SER A 159 0.23 -10.97 -2.54
N ILE A 160 1.29 -10.46 -1.89
CA ILE A 160 1.27 -9.99 -0.49
C ILE A 160 1.34 -8.46 -0.47
N TRP A 161 0.33 -7.82 0.09
CA TRP A 161 0.17 -6.38 0.18
C TRP A 161 0.31 -5.90 1.61
N ILE A 162 1.36 -5.14 1.92
CA ILE A 162 1.60 -4.55 3.23
C ILE A 162 1.11 -3.10 3.20
N CYS A 163 -0.09 -2.86 3.72
CA CYS A 163 -0.68 -1.53 3.80
C CYS A 163 -0.25 -0.86 5.10
N ASN A 164 0.36 0.33 5.00
CA ASN A 164 1.02 0.99 6.13
C ASN A 164 0.29 2.22 6.66
N GLU A 165 -0.38 3.02 5.81
CA GLU A 165 -1.02 4.28 6.20
C GLU A 165 -2.46 4.40 5.70
N ASN A 166 -3.20 5.36 6.25
CA ASN A 166 -4.60 5.67 5.89
C ASN A 166 -5.58 4.50 6.02
N ILE A 167 -5.29 3.56 6.92
CA ILE A 167 -6.14 2.40 7.17
C ILE A 167 -7.31 2.82 8.08
N PRO A 168 -8.56 2.48 7.72
CA PRO A 168 -9.70 2.66 8.61
C PRO A 168 -9.48 1.98 9.97
N LYS A 169 -9.91 2.63 11.06
CA LYS A 169 -9.66 2.14 12.42
C LYS A 169 -10.17 0.71 12.67
N ASP A 170 -11.30 0.36 12.08
CA ASP A 170 -11.94 -0.95 12.13
C ASP A 170 -11.20 -2.04 11.34
N LEU A 171 -10.29 -1.65 10.43
CA LEU A 171 -9.47 -2.56 9.64
C LEU A 171 -8.01 -2.61 10.10
N CYS A 172 -7.61 -1.77 11.04
CA CYS A 172 -6.25 -1.80 11.59
C CYS A 172 -5.93 -3.15 12.24
N ASN A 173 -4.69 -3.60 12.09
CA ASN A 173 -4.17 -4.87 12.61
C ASN A 173 -5.00 -6.07 12.12
N THR A 174 -5.28 -6.12 10.82
CA THR A 174 -5.94 -7.26 10.19
C THR A 174 -5.10 -7.83 9.05
N VAL A 175 -5.14 -9.15 8.92
CA VAL A 175 -4.64 -9.89 7.76
C VAL A 175 -5.82 -10.59 7.10
N THR A 176 -5.97 -10.41 5.79
CA THR A 176 -7.05 -11.05 5.02
C THR A 176 -6.45 -11.78 3.84
N SER A 177 -6.80 -13.04 3.69
CA SER A 177 -6.46 -13.87 2.53
C SER A 177 -7.66 -13.99 1.59
N TYR A 178 -7.40 -13.90 0.29
CA TYR A 178 -8.36 -14.09 -0.80
C TYR A 178 -7.84 -15.21 -1.68
N THR A 179 -8.54 -16.34 -1.69
CA THR A 179 -8.13 -17.57 -2.36
C THR A 179 -9.19 -18.04 -3.36
N ILE A 180 -8.79 -18.87 -4.28
CA ILE A 180 -9.73 -19.59 -5.16
C ILE A 180 -10.24 -20.80 -4.39
N THR A 181 -11.56 -20.96 -4.32
CA THR A 181 -12.21 -22.10 -3.66
C THR A 181 -13.19 -22.78 -4.59
N LYS A 182 -13.24 -24.10 -4.54
CA LYS A 182 -14.20 -24.93 -5.28
C LYS A 182 -15.57 -24.89 -4.62
N SER A 183 -16.62 -24.78 -5.43
CA SER A 183 -18.01 -24.92 -4.99
C SER A 183 -18.78 -25.75 -6.01
N ASP A 184 -19.30 -26.88 -5.58
CA ASP A 184 -20.12 -27.75 -6.42
C ASP A 184 -21.53 -27.15 -6.60
N VAL A 185 -21.87 -26.74 -7.82
CA VAL A 185 -23.18 -26.16 -8.14
C VAL A 185 -24.22 -27.25 -8.46
N ILE A 186 -23.84 -28.27 -9.20
CA ILE A 186 -24.64 -29.45 -9.51
C ILE A 186 -23.73 -30.68 -9.49
N GLY A 187 -24.13 -31.68 -8.72
CA GLY A 187 -23.29 -32.87 -8.51
C GLY A 187 -22.13 -32.59 -7.57
N LYS A 188 -21.23 -33.56 -7.44
CA LYS A 188 -20.02 -33.46 -6.63
C LYS A 188 -18.84 -33.99 -7.43
N THR A 189 -17.75 -33.24 -7.45
CA THR A 189 -16.50 -33.64 -8.08
C THR A 189 -15.37 -33.67 -7.06
N GLU A 190 -14.34 -34.49 -7.29
CA GLU A 190 -13.15 -34.58 -6.45
C GLU A 190 -11.93 -34.24 -7.30
N GLU A 191 -11.54 -32.95 -7.29
CA GLU A 191 -10.27 -32.49 -7.85
C GLU A 191 -9.31 -32.13 -6.72
N PRO A 192 -8.00 -32.42 -6.86
CA PRO A 192 -6.98 -31.96 -5.92
C PRO A 192 -6.97 -30.45 -5.79
N GLU A 193 -6.72 -29.93 -4.58
CA GLU A 193 -6.69 -28.48 -4.33
C GLU A 193 -5.57 -27.78 -5.11
N GLU A 194 -4.45 -28.45 -5.32
CA GLU A 194 -3.32 -27.98 -6.12
C GLU A 194 -3.65 -27.69 -7.58
N ASP A 195 -4.73 -28.27 -8.13
CA ASP A 195 -5.14 -28.04 -9.52
C ASP A 195 -5.92 -26.73 -9.72
N TYR A 196 -6.49 -26.14 -8.66
CA TYR A 196 -7.31 -24.93 -8.77
C TYR A 196 -6.92 -23.80 -7.82
N ASP A 197 -6.29 -24.06 -6.65
CA ASP A 197 -5.83 -23.01 -5.74
C ASP A 197 -4.47 -22.45 -6.16
N LEU A 198 -4.41 -21.90 -7.38
CA LEU A 198 -3.18 -21.38 -7.96
C LEU A 198 -2.90 -19.92 -7.61
N MET A 199 -3.83 -19.22 -6.91
CA MET A 199 -3.69 -17.79 -6.64
C MET A 199 -4.21 -17.44 -5.26
N THR A 200 -3.39 -16.73 -4.50
CA THR A 200 -3.79 -16.15 -3.21
C THR A 200 -3.32 -14.70 -3.11
N VAL A 201 -4.23 -13.79 -2.76
CA VAL A 201 -3.89 -12.40 -2.43
C VAL A 201 -4.01 -12.20 -0.94
N ILE A 202 -2.94 -11.74 -0.30
CA ILE A 202 -2.91 -11.47 1.15
C ILE A 202 -2.79 -9.97 1.36
N VAL A 203 -3.68 -9.39 2.16
CA VAL A 203 -3.65 -7.98 2.52
C VAL A 203 -3.41 -7.84 4.02
N ILE A 204 -2.23 -7.34 4.37
CA ILE A 204 -1.80 -7.05 5.74
C ILE A 204 -2.04 -5.56 5.97
N ARG A 205 -2.88 -5.19 6.95
CA ARG A 205 -3.22 -3.80 7.26
C ARG A 205 -2.63 -3.44 8.62
N ARG A 206 -1.48 -2.79 8.59
CA ARG A 206 -0.78 -2.36 9.80
C ARG A 206 -1.48 -1.17 10.42
N GLY A 207 -1.86 -1.26 11.69
CA GLY A 207 -2.37 -0.13 12.48
C GLY A 207 -1.25 0.68 13.14
N ASN A 208 -1.62 1.83 13.70
CA ASN A 208 -0.69 2.66 14.48
C ASN A 208 -0.52 2.16 15.93
N ASN A 209 -1.33 1.19 16.35
CA ASN A 209 -1.29 0.61 17.67
C ASN A 209 -0.46 -0.66 17.65
N GLU A 210 0.18 -0.97 18.76
CA GLU A 210 0.84 -2.24 18.98
C GLU A 210 -0.19 -3.38 18.83
N GLY A 211 -0.16 -4.07 17.69
CA GLY A 211 -0.90 -5.31 17.51
C GLY A 211 -0.34 -6.37 18.47
N ARG A 212 -1.20 -7.26 18.96
CA ARG A 212 -0.78 -8.36 19.84
C ARG A 212 -0.22 -9.53 19.06
N GLU A 213 -0.56 -9.61 17.77
CA GLU A 213 -0.12 -10.67 16.88
C GLU A 213 1.33 -10.42 16.42
N GLU A 214 2.10 -11.49 16.32
CA GLU A 214 3.53 -11.48 16.03
C GLU A 214 3.88 -10.72 14.74
N ILE A 215 3.07 -10.87 13.68
CA ILE A 215 3.28 -10.16 12.42
C ILE A 215 3.28 -8.63 12.57
N PHE A 216 2.38 -8.07 13.40
CA PHE A 216 2.31 -6.62 13.60
C PHE A 216 3.40 -6.11 14.50
N ASP A 217 3.84 -6.91 15.50
CA ASP A 217 5.00 -6.60 16.32
C ASP A 217 6.27 -6.52 15.46
N TYR A 218 6.46 -7.53 14.61
CA TYR A 218 7.56 -7.58 13.66
C TYR A 218 7.56 -6.39 12.69
N LEU A 219 6.45 -6.15 11.98
CA LEU A 219 6.34 -5.04 11.03
C LEU A 219 6.53 -3.69 11.72
N THR A 220 6.03 -3.54 12.96
CA THR A 220 6.28 -2.33 13.75
C THR A 220 7.78 -2.17 14.03
N GLY A 221 8.48 -3.26 14.31
CA GLY A 221 9.93 -3.28 14.44
C GLY A 221 10.64 -2.77 13.18
N VAL A 222 10.25 -3.30 12.03
CA VAL A 222 10.85 -2.95 10.73
C VAL A 222 10.59 -1.49 10.38
N PHE A 223 9.35 -1.03 10.40
CA PHE A 223 9.00 0.33 9.96
C PHE A 223 9.41 1.44 10.95
N ASN A 224 9.56 1.12 12.25
CA ASN A 224 9.90 2.09 13.29
C ASN A 224 11.34 1.94 13.81
N TYR A 225 12.18 1.11 13.18
CA TYR A 225 13.56 0.83 13.62
C TYR A 225 13.64 0.37 15.07
N ASN A 226 12.82 -0.58 15.46
CA ASN A 226 12.90 -1.20 16.77
C ASN A 226 13.57 -2.57 16.66
N LEU A 227 14.88 -2.61 16.90
CA LEU A 227 15.70 -3.82 16.76
C LEU A 227 15.31 -4.91 17.76
N GLU A 228 14.82 -4.56 18.96
CA GLU A 228 14.34 -5.55 19.92
C GLU A 228 13.15 -6.33 19.38
N LYS A 229 12.19 -5.63 18.74
CA LYS A 229 11.05 -6.28 18.10
C LYS A 229 11.47 -7.17 16.94
N ILE A 230 12.37 -6.67 16.08
CA ILE A 230 12.88 -7.46 14.94
C ILE A 230 13.60 -8.72 15.43
N SER A 231 14.47 -8.61 16.45
CA SER A 231 15.29 -9.71 16.95
C SER A 231 14.50 -10.85 17.60
N ARG A 232 13.24 -10.64 17.96
CA ARG A 232 12.34 -11.71 18.42
C ARG A 232 11.95 -12.67 17.30
N HIS A 233 12.02 -12.21 16.05
CA HIS A 233 11.53 -12.95 14.89
C HIS A 233 12.67 -13.42 13.97
N THR A 234 13.75 -12.66 13.87
CA THR A 234 14.90 -12.97 13.01
C THR A 234 16.17 -12.29 13.50
N ASP A 235 17.32 -12.93 13.30
CA ASP A 235 18.62 -12.34 13.62
C ASP A 235 19.18 -11.52 12.47
N VAL A 236 18.91 -10.24 12.48
CA VAL A 236 19.48 -9.28 11.51
C VAL A 236 20.79 -8.65 11.96
N SER A 237 21.29 -8.99 13.15
CA SER A 237 22.46 -8.33 13.78
C SER A 237 23.75 -8.46 12.94
N LYS A 238 23.85 -9.50 12.12
CA LYS A 238 25.00 -9.80 11.27
C LYS A 238 24.90 -9.20 9.87
N ASN A 239 23.76 -8.64 9.49
CA ASN A 239 23.53 -8.09 8.17
C ASN A 239 23.48 -6.56 8.22
N GLU A 240 24.63 -5.90 8.06
CA GLU A 240 24.76 -4.44 8.10
C GLU A 240 23.86 -3.76 7.07
N LYS A 241 23.68 -4.35 5.88
CA LYS A 241 22.80 -3.77 4.83
C LYS A 241 21.34 -3.75 5.29
N VAL A 242 20.87 -4.81 5.93
CA VAL A 242 19.50 -4.88 6.47
C VAL A 242 19.32 -3.86 7.58
N LEU A 243 20.27 -3.76 8.51
CA LEU A 243 20.25 -2.78 9.60
C LEU A 243 20.21 -1.33 9.07
N GLU A 244 21.05 -1.01 8.10
CA GLU A 244 21.06 0.31 7.46
C GLU A 244 19.76 0.56 6.69
N GLY A 245 19.24 -0.44 5.98
CA GLY A 245 17.97 -0.37 5.27
C GLY A 245 16.79 -0.07 6.19
N VAL A 246 16.65 -0.79 7.30
CA VAL A 246 15.61 -0.56 8.31
C VAL A 246 15.72 0.84 8.91
N LYS A 247 16.93 1.28 9.25
CA LYS A 247 17.18 2.63 9.77
C LYS A 247 16.81 3.71 8.77
N THR A 248 17.19 3.54 7.53
CA THR A 248 16.89 4.47 6.43
C THR A 248 15.39 4.57 6.19
N LEU A 249 14.70 3.43 6.11
CA LEU A 249 13.26 3.38 5.91
C LEU A 249 12.51 4.12 7.04
N SER A 250 12.84 3.82 8.28
CA SER A 250 12.24 4.49 9.45
C SER A 250 12.49 6.00 9.46
N GLY A 251 13.71 6.44 9.16
CA GLY A 251 14.05 7.87 9.07
C GLY A 251 13.27 8.61 7.98
N LEU A 252 13.08 7.98 6.82
CA LEU A 252 12.27 8.53 5.74
C LEU A 252 10.78 8.60 6.13
N GLY A 253 10.25 7.55 6.76
CA GLY A 253 8.87 7.52 7.28
C GLY A 253 8.61 8.64 8.29
N GLN A 254 9.50 8.85 9.25
CA GLN A 254 9.41 9.95 10.21
C GLN A 254 9.45 11.33 9.52
N SER A 255 10.28 11.48 8.49
CA SER A 255 10.37 12.73 7.72
C SER A 255 9.06 13.02 6.98
N ILE A 256 8.45 12.01 6.37
CA ILE A 256 7.13 12.12 5.71
C ILE A 256 6.05 12.50 6.72
N ALA A 257 6.00 11.82 7.86
CA ALA A 257 5.02 12.11 8.91
C ALA A 257 5.15 13.55 9.44
N THR A 258 6.38 14.03 9.66
CA THR A 258 6.65 15.41 10.11
C THR A 258 6.19 16.42 9.05
N GLN A 259 6.49 16.17 7.76
CA GLN A 259 6.08 17.03 6.67
C GLN A 259 4.55 17.10 6.54
N ASN A 260 3.87 15.95 6.60
CA ASN A 260 2.41 15.87 6.54
C ASN A 260 1.76 16.62 7.72
N TYR A 261 2.31 16.49 8.93
CA TYR A 261 1.85 17.21 10.10
C TYR A 261 1.97 18.72 9.94
N GLN A 262 3.11 19.22 9.46
CA GLN A 262 3.32 20.65 9.19
C GLN A 262 2.35 21.18 8.12
N GLN A 263 2.14 20.44 7.04
CA GLN A 263 1.17 20.79 6.01
C GLN A 263 -0.25 20.85 6.56
N GLY A 264 -0.64 19.88 7.40
CA GLY A 264 -1.94 19.88 8.06
C GLY A 264 -2.16 21.12 8.94
N ILE A 265 -1.14 21.51 9.72
CA ILE A 265 -1.21 22.75 10.53
C ILE A 265 -1.38 23.98 9.62
N GLN A 266 -0.59 24.12 8.57
CA GLN A 266 -0.66 25.26 7.66
C GLN A 266 -2.04 25.34 6.98
N GLN A 267 -2.57 24.22 6.51
CA GLN A 267 -3.91 24.15 5.92
C GLN A 267 -4.99 24.52 6.94
N GLY A 268 -4.89 24.02 8.16
CA GLY A 268 -5.80 24.35 9.25
C GLY A 268 -5.80 25.84 9.58
N ILE A 269 -4.61 26.47 9.67
CA ILE A 269 -4.46 27.92 9.89
C ILE A 269 -5.11 28.70 8.75
N LEU A 270 -4.83 28.35 7.48
CA LEU A 270 -5.40 29.02 6.31
C LEU A 270 -6.92 28.93 6.30
N GLN A 271 -7.47 27.74 6.54
CA GLN A 271 -8.92 27.52 6.62
C GLN A 271 -9.55 28.33 7.77
N GLY A 272 -8.91 28.29 8.95
CA GLY A 272 -9.37 29.05 10.12
C GLY A 272 -9.36 30.57 9.87
N MET A 273 -8.31 31.08 9.22
CA MET A 273 -8.23 32.49 8.84
C MET A 273 -9.32 32.90 7.81
N GLN A 274 -9.55 32.06 6.80
CA GLN A 274 -10.61 32.31 5.80
C GLN A 274 -11.99 32.30 6.44
N GLN A 275 -12.28 31.30 7.29
CA GLN A 275 -13.55 31.22 8.02
C GLN A 275 -13.73 32.41 8.96
N GLY A 276 -12.71 32.78 9.73
CA GLY A 276 -12.74 33.91 10.64
C GLY A 276 -12.93 35.24 9.91
N MET A 277 -12.27 35.42 8.76
CA MET A 277 -12.45 36.63 7.92
C MET A 277 -13.88 36.71 7.37
N GLN A 278 -14.42 35.58 6.86
CA GLN A 278 -15.77 35.53 6.31
C GLN A 278 -16.81 35.76 7.40
N GLN A 279 -16.62 35.18 8.59
CA GLN A 279 -17.48 35.43 9.74
C GLN A 279 -17.42 36.90 10.19
N GLY A 280 -16.23 37.51 10.27
CA GLY A 280 -16.07 38.92 10.63
C GLY A 280 -16.73 39.88 9.63
N ILE A 281 -16.68 39.56 8.33
CA ILE A 281 -17.39 40.33 7.29
C ILE A 281 -18.92 40.25 7.53
N VAL A 282 -19.44 39.03 7.77
CA VAL A 282 -20.88 38.83 8.02
C VAL A 282 -21.32 39.56 9.29
N GLU A 283 -20.58 39.45 10.39
CA GLU A 283 -20.87 40.13 11.66
C GLU A 283 -20.88 41.66 11.46
N THR A 284 -19.92 42.18 10.72
CA THR A 284 -19.85 43.63 10.37
C THR A 284 -21.06 44.06 9.54
N LEU A 285 -21.44 43.28 8.53
CA LEU A 285 -22.62 43.58 7.70
C LEU A 285 -23.93 43.54 8.48
N ILE A 286 -24.06 42.61 9.43
CA ILE A 286 -25.21 42.52 10.34
C ILE A 286 -25.27 43.76 11.23
N SER A 287 -24.16 44.21 11.80
CA SER A 287 -24.12 45.44 12.61
C SER A 287 -24.56 46.66 11.79
N LEU A 288 -23.97 46.88 10.62
CA LEU A 288 -24.30 47.97 9.72
C LEU A 288 -25.78 47.95 9.26
N PHE A 289 -26.34 46.76 9.07
CA PHE A 289 -27.75 46.58 8.76
C PHE A 289 -28.65 46.95 9.96
N LYS A 290 -28.33 46.48 11.15
CA LYS A 290 -29.06 46.78 12.40
C LYS A 290 -28.99 48.29 12.72
N ASP A 291 -27.88 48.95 12.41
CA ASP A 291 -27.69 50.41 12.58
C ASP A 291 -28.38 51.23 11.49
N GLY A 292 -29.03 50.60 10.51
CA GLY A 292 -29.73 51.28 9.41
C GLY A 292 -28.81 51.91 8.36
N LEU A 293 -27.51 51.57 8.39
CA LEU A 293 -26.50 52.12 7.47
C LEU A 293 -26.44 51.34 6.13
N LEU A 294 -26.96 50.12 6.10
CA LEU A 294 -27.07 49.29 4.90
C LEU A 294 -28.50 48.81 4.72
N SER A 295 -28.98 48.74 3.48
CA SER A 295 -30.22 48.07 3.15
C SER A 295 -30.07 46.55 3.18
N LEU A 296 -31.16 45.80 3.41
CA LEU A 296 -31.17 44.33 3.35
C LEU A 296 -30.59 43.82 2.02
N LYS A 297 -30.94 44.45 0.92
CA LYS A 297 -30.45 44.09 -0.41
C LYS A 297 -28.94 44.25 -0.55
N GLU A 298 -28.37 45.34 -0.02
CA GLU A 298 -26.92 45.57 -0.06
C GLU A 298 -26.17 44.65 0.88
N ALA A 299 -26.69 44.45 2.09
CA ALA A 299 -26.07 43.55 3.07
C ALA A 299 -26.02 42.10 2.59
N SER A 300 -27.14 41.57 2.07
CA SER A 300 -27.20 40.22 1.51
C SER A 300 -26.30 40.04 0.28
N LEU A 301 -26.25 41.04 -0.63
CA LEU A 301 -25.36 41.02 -1.79
C LEU A 301 -23.89 40.94 -1.39
N ARG A 302 -23.49 41.75 -0.40
CA ARG A 302 -22.08 41.80 0.09
C ARG A 302 -21.67 40.58 0.91
N SER A 303 -22.64 39.97 1.60
CA SER A 303 -22.39 38.71 2.32
C SER A 303 -22.39 37.48 1.40
N GLY A 304 -22.79 37.64 0.14
CA GLY A 304 -22.85 36.53 -0.84
C GLY A 304 -23.99 35.54 -0.60
N CYS A 305 -25.03 35.91 0.15
CA CYS A 305 -26.17 35.07 0.43
C CYS A 305 -27.53 35.71 -0.01
N THR A 306 -28.60 34.93 0.04
CA THR A 306 -29.95 35.46 -0.23
C THR A 306 -30.44 36.34 0.92
N GLN A 307 -31.38 37.26 0.65
CA GLN A 307 -31.95 38.11 1.69
C GLN A 307 -32.59 37.33 2.84
N GLU A 308 -33.24 36.19 2.53
CA GLU A 308 -33.82 35.30 3.55
C GLU A 308 -32.75 34.64 4.42
N ALA A 309 -31.65 34.20 3.82
CA ALA A 309 -30.53 33.60 4.54
C ALA A 309 -29.83 34.65 5.43
N PHE A 310 -29.69 35.88 4.93
CA PHE A 310 -29.09 36.97 5.70
C PHE A 310 -29.98 37.34 6.91
N LEU A 311 -31.31 37.43 6.76
CA LEU A 311 -32.22 37.70 7.87
C LEU A 311 -32.13 36.62 8.96
N LYS A 312 -32.03 35.33 8.59
CA LYS A 312 -31.78 34.26 9.57
C LYS A 312 -30.48 34.45 10.35
N MET A 313 -29.40 34.86 9.67
CA MET A 313 -28.13 35.19 10.34
C MET A 313 -28.27 36.41 11.29
N VAL A 314 -29.09 37.39 10.93
CA VAL A 314 -29.37 38.57 11.78
C VAL A 314 -30.14 38.16 13.04
N ASP A 315 -31.10 37.23 12.92
CA ASP A 315 -31.90 36.72 14.04
C ASP A 315 -31.09 35.83 14.99
N GLU A 316 -30.15 35.07 14.43
CA GLU A 316 -29.27 34.18 15.20
C GLU A 316 -28.04 34.91 15.78
N TYR A 317 -27.83 36.18 15.37
CA TYR A 317 -26.66 36.96 15.81
C TYR A 317 -26.83 37.49 17.22
N GLU A 318 -26.16 36.88 18.19
CA GLU A 318 -25.95 37.43 19.53
C GLU A 318 -24.61 38.19 19.54
N PRO A 319 -24.58 39.51 19.86
CA PRO A 319 -23.33 40.24 19.94
C PRO A 319 -22.47 39.66 21.07
N LYS A 320 -21.25 39.23 20.72
CA LYS A 320 -20.24 38.89 21.71
C LYS A 320 -19.95 40.09 22.57
N GLN A 321 -20.21 40.03 23.89
CA GLN A 321 -19.86 41.02 24.88
C GLN A 321 -18.34 41.17 25.03
#